data_35a3461fb825f8b58d34b30f4a67636c
#
_entry.id   35a3461fb825f8b58d34b30f4a67636c
#
_cell.length_a   1.000
_cell.length_b   1.000
_cell.length_c   1.000
_cell.angle_alpha   90.00
_cell.angle_beta   90.00
_cell.angle_gamma   90.00
#
_symmetry.space_group_name_H-M   'P 1'
#
loop_
_entity.id
_entity.type
_entity.pdbx_description
1 polymer ?
#
loop_
_entity_poly.entity_id
_entity_poly.type
_entity_poly.pdbx_seq_one_letter_code
_entity_poly.pdbx_strand_id
1 'polypeptide(L)'
;MRTPIRRSIVPILAIVALVSACGADTPLGSTEGSKEITFESTDGVTLSGRLFGPDEGSAGVVLAHMFASDQSAWYFFANRLGEQGYRVLTFDFRGFCPGGDAGCSEGEKNIPAIWQDVEGAVEALQSQGTTRLALVGASMGGTASLIAASRLGKDIDAVITLSAPPSFQGLGVGPEVLAEVTAAKLFIAGNEDTDAALAVDAFFGQTLQPKRPVILTTGDHGTDMLTGNQAGIVSTEMINWLERYVPVAKLVSGA
;
A
#
# COMPACT_ATOMS: atom_id res chain seq x y z
N MET A 1 -25.97 -58.59 62.35
CA MET A 1 -25.99 -58.47 60.88
C MET A 1 -25.88 -57.01 60.49
N ARG A 2 -24.72 -56.53 60.04
CA ARG A 2 -24.52 -55.15 59.62
C ARG A 2 -24.31 -55.14 58.11
N THR A 3 -25.21 -54.52 57.35
CA THR A 3 -25.13 -54.36 55.89
C THR A 3 -24.13 -53.25 55.51
N PRO A 4 -23.25 -53.42 54.53
CA PRO A 4 -22.33 -52.41 54.10
C PRO A 4 -23.02 -51.43 53.12
N ILE A 5 -22.81 -50.14 53.37
CA ILE A 5 -23.25 -49.04 52.51
C ILE A 5 -22.28 -48.96 51.32
N ARG A 6 -22.79 -49.19 50.10
CA ARG A 6 -22.03 -48.93 48.84
C ARG A 6 -22.03 -47.44 48.56
N ARG A 7 -20.87 -46.83 48.59
CA ARG A 7 -20.67 -45.45 48.04
C ARG A 7 -20.49 -45.51 46.55
N SER A 8 -21.45 -44.97 45.83
CA SER A 8 -21.34 -44.73 44.38
C SER A 8 -20.44 -43.54 44.14
N ILE A 9 -19.31 -43.74 43.42
CA ILE A 9 -18.45 -42.71 42.92
C ILE A 9 -19.00 -42.27 41.56
N VAL A 10 -19.51 -41.04 41.44
CA VAL A 10 -19.91 -40.42 40.19
C VAL A 10 -18.64 -39.75 39.58
N PRO A 11 -18.22 -40.13 38.38
CA PRO A 11 -17.10 -39.43 37.74
C PRO A 11 -17.56 -38.04 37.26
N ILE A 12 -16.91 -37.01 37.74
CA ILE A 12 -17.05 -35.65 37.19
C ILE A 12 -16.31 -35.60 35.89
N LEU A 13 -17.06 -35.57 34.80
CA LEU A 13 -16.50 -35.34 33.45
C LEU A 13 -16.16 -33.85 33.32
N ALA A 14 -14.90 -33.49 33.42
CA ALA A 14 -14.46 -32.13 33.14
C ALA A 14 -14.50 -31.90 31.60
N ILE A 15 -15.49 -31.13 31.15
CA ILE A 15 -15.56 -30.63 29.78
C ILE A 15 -14.54 -29.49 29.66
N VAL A 16 -13.40 -29.76 29.06
CA VAL A 16 -12.45 -28.73 28.62
C VAL A 16 -13.05 -28.11 27.36
N ALA A 17 -13.68 -26.95 27.48
CA ALA A 17 -14.05 -26.14 26.33
C ALA A 17 -12.77 -25.55 25.73
N LEU A 18 -12.33 -26.15 24.62
CA LEU A 18 -11.35 -25.54 23.72
C LEU A 18 -12.04 -24.32 23.06
N VAL A 19 -11.77 -23.15 23.58
CA VAL A 19 -12.08 -21.92 22.87
C VAL A 19 -11.07 -21.80 21.72
N SER A 20 -11.44 -22.32 20.54
CA SER A 20 -10.79 -21.94 19.30
C SER A 20 -11.05 -20.47 19.08
N ALA A 21 -10.06 -19.63 19.36
CA ALA A 21 -10.02 -18.28 18.82
C ALA A 21 -9.77 -18.43 17.31
N CYS A 22 -10.84 -18.60 16.54
CA CYS A 22 -10.82 -18.29 15.11
C CYS A 22 -10.63 -16.78 15.02
N GLY A 23 -9.39 -16.34 14.77
CA GLY A 23 -9.20 -15.05 14.14
C GLY A 23 -9.96 -15.12 12.82
N ALA A 24 -11.02 -14.34 12.69
CA ALA A 24 -11.68 -14.17 11.41
C ALA A 24 -10.67 -13.51 10.48
N ASP A 25 -10.13 -14.27 9.51
CA ASP A 25 -9.31 -13.70 8.45
C ASP A 25 -10.19 -12.65 7.74
N THR A 26 -9.75 -11.39 7.78
CA THR A 26 -10.43 -10.30 7.08
C THR A 26 -10.52 -10.68 5.59
N PRO A 27 -11.72 -10.66 4.98
CA PRO A 27 -11.85 -11.00 3.57
C PRO A 27 -10.92 -10.15 2.71
N LEU A 28 -10.28 -10.78 1.73
CA LEU A 28 -9.40 -10.09 0.77
C LEU A 28 -10.18 -8.95 0.10
N GLY A 29 -9.65 -7.73 0.19
CA GLY A 29 -10.30 -6.52 -0.32
C GLY A 29 -11.42 -5.95 0.56
N SER A 30 -11.58 -6.44 1.80
CA SER A 30 -12.52 -5.89 2.77
C SER A 30 -12.12 -4.48 3.20
N THR A 31 -13.13 -3.64 3.47
CA THR A 31 -12.98 -2.34 4.12
C THR A 31 -13.22 -2.41 5.64
N GLU A 32 -13.44 -3.60 6.17
CA GLU A 32 -13.65 -3.82 7.60
C GLU A 32 -12.44 -3.33 8.42
N GLY A 33 -12.71 -2.52 9.44
CA GLY A 33 -11.66 -1.92 10.27
C GLY A 33 -10.92 -0.74 9.63
N SER A 34 -11.20 -0.39 8.37
CA SER A 34 -10.67 0.83 7.75
C SER A 34 -11.56 2.04 8.03
N LYS A 35 -11.03 3.25 7.85
CA LYS A 35 -11.74 4.51 8.06
C LYS A 35 -11.76 5.33 6.78
N GLU A 36 -12.93 5.81 6.38
CA GLU A 36 -13.04 6.82 5.33
C GLU A 36 -12.44 8.13 5.81
N ILE A 37 -11.73 8.79 4.90
CA ILE A 37 -11.23 10.15 5.10
C ILE A 37 -11.40 10.97 3.83
N THR A 38 -11.47 12.27 4.01
CA THR A 38 -11.25 13.24 2.94
C THR A 38 -10.03 14.08 3.30
N PHE A 39 -9.26 14.48 2.31
CA PHE A 39 -8.10 15.35 2.47
C PHE A 39 -7.93 16.19 1.19
N GLU A 40 -7.11 17.21 1.25
CA GLU A 40 -6.85 18.09 0.12
C GLU A 40 -5.53 17.72 -0.57
N SER A 41 -5.52 17.78 -1.90
CA SER A 41 -4.29 17.84 -2.68
C SER A 41 -3.55 19.16 -2.38
N THR A 42 -2.27 19.26 -2.73
CA THR A 42 -1.49 20.47 -2.47
C THR A 42 -1.96 21.71 -3.25
N ASP A 43 -2.83 21.54 -4.24
CA ASP A 43 -3.51 22.62 -4.97
C ASP A 43 -5.01 22.76 -4.63
N GLY A 44 -5.46 22.12 -3.51
CA GLY A 44 -6.77 22.36 -2.91
C GLY A 44 -7.94 21.57 -3.50
N VAL A 45 -7.68 20.44 -4.16
CA VAL A 45 -8.76 19.53 -4.61
C VAL A 45 -9.07 18.54 -3.50
N THR A 46 -10.37 18.44 -3.13
CA THR A 46 -10.83 17.46 -2.13
C THR A 46 -10.77 16.04 -2.69
N LEU A 47 -10.05 15.15 -2.00
CA LEU A 47 -9.86 13.77 -2.39
C LEU A 47 -10.52 12.81 -1.40
N SER A 48 -11.08 11.72 -1.93
CA SER A 48 -11.65 10.62 -1.15
C SER A 48 -10.59 9.55 -0.95
N GLY A 49 -10.42 9.12 0.30
CA GLY A 49 -9.46 8.10 0.67
C GLY A 49 -9.94 7.19 1.79
N ARG A 50 -9.13 6.19 2.10
CA ARG A 50 -9.39 5.23 3.16
C ARG A 50 -8.11 4.87 3.89
N LEU A 51 -8.18 4.94 5.22
CA LEU A 51 -7.07 4.56 6.11
C LEU A 51 -7.24 3.11 6.60
N PHE A 52 -6.17 2.35 6.50
CA PHE A 52 -6.04 0.99 7.01
C PHE A 52 -4.93 0.93 8.07
N GLY A 53 -5.01 -0.08 8.93
CA GLY A 53 -4.02 -0.30 9.98
C GLY A 53 -4.29 0.48 11.26
N PRO A 54 -3.28 0.64 12.13
CA PRO A 54 -3.45 1.23 13.46
C PRO A 54 -3.74 2.73 13.39
N ASP A 55 -4.46 3.25 14.39
CA ASP A 55 -4.76 4.69 14.51
C ASP A 55 -3.52 5.54 14.78
N GLU A 56 -2.50 4.96 15.37
CA GLU A 56 -1.21 5.60 15.65
C GLU A 56 -0.07 4.76 15.10
N GLY A 57 0.94 5.40 14.56
CA GLY A 57 2.11 4.72 14.01
C GLY A 57 3.01 5.66 13.23
N SER A 58 4.30 5.41 13.29
CA SER A 58 5.30 6.24 12.64
C SER A 58 5.58 5.86 11.17
N ALA A 59 5.22 4.64 10.77
CA ALA A 59 5.44 4.11 9.42
C ALA A 59 4.16 4.16 8.60
N GLY A 60 4.17 4.88 7.48
CA GLY A 60 3.04 5.08 6.60
C GLY A 60 3.32 4.71 5.15
N VAL A 61 2.27 4.31 4.46
CA VAL A 61 2.33 3.95 3.04
C VAL A 61 1.15 4.60 2.31
N VAL A 62 1.44 5.37 1.27
CA VAL A 62 0.45 5.90 0.33
C VAL A 62 0.37 4.94 -0.87
N LEU A 63 -0.85 4.50 -1.23
CA LEU A 63 -1.12 3.61 -2.35
C LEU A 63 -1.87 4.34 -3.46
N ALA A 64 -1.23 4.54 -4.60
CA ALA A 64 -1.71 5.31 -5.73
C ALA A 64 -2.14 4.38 -6.89
N HIS A 65 -3.42 4.45 -7.29
CA HIS A 65 -4.02 3.52 -8.27
C HIS A 65 -3.62 3.81 -9.72
N MET A 66 -3.84 2.84 -10.61
CA MET A 66 -3.65 2.99 -12.06
C MET A 66 -4.87 3.63 -12.73
N PHE A 67 -4.72 4.11 -13.99
CA PHE A 67 -5.72 4.91 -14.69
C PHE A 67 -7.09 4.23 -14.87
N ALA A 68 -7.12 2.96 -15.22
CA ALA A 68 -8.37 2.21 -15.46
C ALA A 68 -8.94 1.55 -14.19
N SER A 69 -8.55 2.03 -13.00
CA SER A 69 -8.90 1.48 -11.71
C SER A 69 -9.22 2.59 -10.72
N ASP A 70 -9.39 2.23 -9.46
CA ASP A 70 -9.63 3.09 -8.31
C ASP A 70 -8.90 2.55 -7.08
N GLN A 71 -9.05 3.22 -5.94
CA GLN A 71 -8.38 2.87 -4.69
C GLN A 71 -8.68 1.44 -4.21
N SER A 72 -9.84 0.86 -4.57
CA SER A 72 -10.25 -0.48 -4.12
C SER A 72 -9.33 -1.60 -4.61
N ALA A 73 -8.62 -1.40 -5.73
CA ALA A 73 -7.63 -2.34 -6.22
C ALA A 73 -6.46 -2.57 -5.24
N TRP A 74 -6.29 -1.67 -4.29
CA TRP A 74 -5.25 -1.76 -3.27
C TRP A 74 -5.73 -2.37 -1.94
N TYR A 75 -7.04 -2.52 -1.69
CA TYR A 75 -7.57 -2.87 -0.36
C TYR A 75 -7.00 -4.17 0.20
N PHE A 76 -6.81 -5.18 -0.63
CA PHE A 76 -6.16 -6.42 -0.20
C PHE A 76 -4.74 -6.17 0.34
N PHE A 77 -3.94 -5.41 -0.41
CA PHE A 77 -2.57 -5.12 -0.01
C PHE A 77 -2.52 -4.14 1.17
N ALA A 78 -3.44 -3.17 1.22
CA ALA A 78 -3.59 -2.24 2.33
C ALA A 78 -3.93 -2.94 3.65
N ASN A 79 -4.88 -3.88 3.65
CA ASN A 79 -5.19 -4.71 4.81
C ASN A 79 -3.94 -5.47 5.30
N ARG A 80 -3.24 -6.13 4.37
CA ARG A 80 -2.05 -6.90 4.70
C ARG A 80 -0.93 -6.04 5.31
N LEU A 81 -0.74 -4.82 4.85
CA LEU A 81 0.21 -3.88 5.45
C LEU A 81 -0.29 -3.36 6.80
N GLY A 82 -1.59 -3.09 6.92
CA GLY A 82 -2.22 -2.67 8.18
C GLY A 82 -2.03 -3.68 9.29
N GLU A 83 -2.19 -4.97 9.00
CA GLU A 83 -1.92 -6.10 9.92
C GLU A 83 -0.45 -6.14 10.37
N GLN A 84 0.47 -5.65 9.55
CA GLN A 84 1.89 -5.53 9.89
C GLN A 84 2.24 -4.25 10.66
N GLY A 85 1.24 -3.40 10.92
CA GLY A 85 1.40 -2.19 11.72
C GLY A 85 1.71 -0.92 10.92
N TYR A 86 1.62 -0.96 9.59
CA TYR A 86 1.68 0.25 8.77
C TYR A 86 0.36 1.02 8.83
N ARG A 87 0.44 2.35 8.82
CA ARG A 87 -0.70 3.20 8.48
C ARG A 87 -0.75 3.33 6.97
N VAL A 88 -1.83 2.88 6.36
CA VAL A 88 -1.93 2.83 4.90
C VAL A 88 -3.06 3.73 4.44
N LEU A 89 -2.75 4.64 3.52
CA LEU A 89 -3.73 5.49 2.86
C LEU A 89 -3.87 5.05 1.40
N THR A 90 -5.08 4.59 1.05
CA THR A 90 -5.54 4.46 -0.33
C THR A 90 -6.40 5.68 -0.66
N PHE A 91 -6.42 6.12 -1.92
CA PHE A 91 -7.25 7.25 -2.33
C PHE A 91 -7.56 7.19 -3.82
N ASP A 92 -8.63 7.89 -4.24
CA ASP A 92 -8.94 8.13 -5.63
C ASP A 92 -8.34 9.44 -6.08
N PHE A 93 -7.63 9.44 -7.20
CA PHE A 93 -7.12 10.67 -7.81
C PHE A 93 -8.25 11.64 -8.17
N ARG A 94 -7.92 12.93 -8.30
CA ARG A 94 -8.85 13.99 -8.73
C ARG A 94 -9.67 13.58 -9.94
N GLY A 95 -10.97 13.85 -9.90
CA GLY A 95 -11.91 13.53 -10.97
C GLY A 95 -12.22 12.05 -11.16
N PHE A 96 -11.67 11.16 -10.32
CA PHE A 96 -12.09 9.77 -10.22
C PHE A 96 -13.22 9.68 -9.19
N CYS A 97 -14.35 9.13 -9.60
CA CYS A 97 -15.53 9.00 -8.79
C CYS A 97 -16.19 7.63 -9.01
N PRO A 98 -15.54 6.54 -8.57
CA PRO A 98 -16.10 5.19 -8.69
C PRO A 98 -17.33 5.01 -7.82
N GLY A 99 -17.41 5.68 -6.67
CA GLY A 99 -18.50 5.58 -5.71
C GLY A 99 -18.42 4.33 -4.83
N GLY A 100 -19.45 4.11 -4.01
CA GLY A 100 -19.46 3.02 -3.05
C GLY A 100 -18.31 3.11 -2.05
N ASP A 101 -17.67 1.98 -1.77
CA ASP A 101 -16.56 1.91 -0.82
C ASP A 101 -15.27 2.61 -1.31
N ALA A 102 -15.12 2.81 -2.62
CA ALA A 102 -14.00 3.55 -3.18
C ALA A 102 -14.15 5.08 -2.99
N GLY A 103 -15.40 5.58 -2.99
CA GLY A 103 -15.66 7.01 -2.77
C GLY A 103 -15.65 7.83 -4.05
N CYS A 104 -15.45 9.15 -3.90
CA CYS A 104 -15.54 10.12 -4.98
C CYS A 104 -14.61 11.29 -4.69
N SER A 105 -13.55 11.44 -5.44
CA SER A 105 -12.69 12.62 -5.40
C SER A 105 -13.25 13.73 -6.27
N GLU A 106 -13.14 14.97 -5.82
CA GLU A 106 -13.62 16.14 -6.54
C GLU A 106 -12.70 16.51 -7.72
N GLY A 107 -13.06 17.59 -8.42
CA GLY A 107 -12.31 18.14 -9.53
C GLY A 107 -12.48 17.37 -10.83
N GLU A 108 -11.64 17.72 -11.82
CA GLU A 108 -11.60 17.08 -13.13
C GLU A 108 -10.38 16.15 -13.22
N LYS A 109 -10.44 15.14 -14.11
CA LYS A 109 -9.30 14.26 -14.41
C LYS A 109 -8.16 15.02 -15.09
N ASN A 110 -7.38 15.74 -14.31
CA ASN A 110 -6.20 16.46 -14.75
C ASN A 110 -4.93 15.60 -14.51
N ILE A 111 -4.68 14.64 -15.40
CA ILE A 111 -3.60 13.67 -15.25
C ILE A 111 -2.21 14.32 -15.06
N PRO A 112 -1.83 15.40 -15.76
CA PRO A 112 -0.56 16.08 -15.50
C PRO A 112 -0.35 16.60 -14.07
N ALA A 113 -1.44 16.79 -13.31
CA ALA A 113 -1.41 17.38 -11.95
C ALA A 113 -1.56 16.37 -10.80
N ILE A 114 -1.81 15.09 -11.07
CA ILE A 114 -2.13 14.09 -10.04
C ILE A 114 -0.98 13.80 -9.05
N TRP A 115 0.26 14.22 -9.35
CA TRP A 115 1.36 14.17 -8.39
C TRP A 115 1.09 15.06 -7.15
N GLN A 116 0.29 16.13 -7.30
CA GLN A 116 -0.17 16.99 -6.20
C GLN A 116 -1.14 16.26 -5.27
N ASP A 117 -1.91 15.27 -5.79
CA ASP A 117 -2.77 14.42 -5.00
C ASP A 117 -1.95 13.47 -4.13
N VAL A 118 -0.85 12.95 -4.68
CA VAL A 118 0.11 12.12 -3.91
C VAL A 118 0.78 12.93 -2.81
N GLU A 119 1.18 14.17 -3.08
CA GLU A 119 1.75 15.08 -2.07
C GLU A 119 0.72 15.35 -0.95
N GLY A 120 -0.55 15.64 -1.30
CA GLY A 120 -1.63 15.82 -0.32
C GLY A 120 -1.88 14.57 0.54
N ALA A 121 -1.79 13.37 -0.06
CA ALA A 121 -1.89 12.11 0.67
C ALA A 121 -0.72 11.92 1.68
N VAL A 122 0.48 12.37 1.33
CA VAL A 122 1.64 12.41 2.24
C VAL A 122 1.36 13.35 3.41
N GLU A 123 0.91 14.59 3.14
CA GLU A 123 0.56 15.58 4.17
C GLU A 123 -0.55 15.05 5.11
N ALA A 124 -1.54 14.35 4.56
CA ALA A 124 -2.60 13.73 5.34
C ALA A 124 -2.06 12.69 6.34
N LEU A 125 -1.12 11.83 5.94
CA LEU A 125 -0.47 10.88 6.87
C LEU A 125 0.44 11.58 7.87
N GLN A 126 1.21 12.58 7.44
CA GLN A 126 2.10 13.35 8.33
C GLN A 126 1.31 14.10 9.40
N SER A 127 0.17 14.70 9.06
CA SER A 127 -0.70 15.38 10.01
C SER A 127 -1.22 14.48 11.13
N GLN A 128 -1.20 13.18 10.91
CA GLN A 128 -1.59 12.14 11.86
C GLN A 128 -0.40 11.48 12.58
N GLY A 129 0.79 12.10 12.51
CA GLY A 129 1.98 11.67 13.24
C GLY A 129 2.86 10.64 12.53
N THR A 130 2.62 10.35 11.26
CA THR A 130 3.49 9.48 10.46
C THR A 130 4.79 10.23 10.12
N THR A 131 5.94 9.61 10.38
CA THR A 131 7.27 10.22 10.20
C THR A 131 8.19 9.45 9.24
N ARG A 132 7.81 8.21 8.88
CA ARG A 132 8.48 7.37 7.91
C ARG A 132 7.49 7.04 6.81
N LEU A 133 7.80 7.35 5.55
CA LEU A 133 6.83 7.30 4.47
C LEU A 133 7.34 6.56 3.24
N ALA A 134 6.48 5.71 2.71
CA ALA A 134 6.64 5.15 1.37
C ALA A 134 5.51 5.56 0.44
N LEU A 135 5.85 5.76 -0.83
CA LEU A 135 4.91 5.88 -1.93
C LEU A 135 4.92 4.57 -2.74
N VAL A 136 3.75 4.02 -2.97
CA VAL A 136 3.56 2.82 -3.78
C VAL A 136 2.55 3.13 -4.86
N GLY A 137 2.93 3.01 -6.12
CA GLY A 137 2.03 3.35 -7.21
C GLY A 137 2.04 2.33 -8.34
N ALA A 138 0.85 2.12 -8.93
CA ALA A 138 0.67 1.29 -10.09
C ALA A 138 0.50 2.14 -11.36
N SER A 139 1.22 1.80 -12.43
CA SER A 139 1.12 2.46 -13.73
C SER A 139 1.19 4.00 -13.59
N MET A 140 0.14 4.72 -14.00
CA MET A 140 -0.01 6.17 -13.81
C MET A 140 0.32 6.61 -12.38
N GLY A 141 -0.19 5.91 -11.36
CA GLY A 141 0.08 6.20 -9.95
C GLY A 141 1.55 6.04 -9.58
N GLY A 142 2.27 5.10 -10.22
CA GLY A 142 3.71 4.93 -10.06
C GLY A 142 4.51 6.12 -10.62
N THR A 143 4.12 6.62 -11.79
CA THR A 143 4.72 7.83 -12.38
C THR A 143 4.46 9.06 -11.49
N ALA A 144 3.24 9.23 -10.99
CA ALA A 144 2.89 10.31 -10.06
C ALA A 144 3.70 10.22 -8.76
N SER A 145 3.89 9.00 -8.23
CA SER A 145 4.68 8.76 -7.02
C SER A 145 6.15 9.12 -7.19
N LEU A 146 6.75 8.86 -8.36
CA LEU A 146 8.12 9.27 -8.66
C LEU A 146 8.26 10.79 -8.73
N ILE A 147 7.29 11.49 -9.34
CA ILE A 147 7.28 12.95 -9.39
C ILE A 147 7.14 13.54 -7.98
N ALA A 148 6.17 13.07 -7.19
CA ALA A 148 5.99 13.53 -5.82
C ALA A 148 7.25 13.28 -4.96
N ALA A 149 7.85 12.09 -5.07
CA ALA A 149 9.08 11.76 -4.35
C ALA A 149 10.26 12.65 -4.72
N SER A 150 10.41 13.08 -5.99
CA SER A 150 11.46 14.01 -6.41
C SER A 150 11.31 15.38 -5.77
N ARG A 151 10.07 15.81 -5.52
CA ARG A 151 9.72 17.11 -4.96
C ARG A 151 9.79 17.12 -3.43
N LEU A 152 9.31 16.07 -2.79
CA LEU A 152 9.30 15.89 -1.33
C LEU A 152 10.69 15.51 -0.78
N GLY A 153 11.56 14.99 -1.62
CA GLY A 153 12.96 14.71 -1.28
C GLY A 153 13.09 13.75 -0.09
N LYS A 154 13.73 14.21 0.99
CA LYS A 154 14.02 13.40 2.18
C LYS A 154 12.81 13.04 3.04
N ASP A 155 11.64 13.61 2.79
CA ASP A 155 10.41 13.27 3.51
C ASP A 155 9.85 11.93 3.06
N ILE A 156 10.38 11.36 1.96
CA ILE A 156 10.03 10.03 1.46
C ILE A 156 11.23 9.08 1.63
N ASP A 157 11.02 7.99 2.35
CA ASP A 157 12.05 6.97 2.60
C ASP A 157 12.12 5.93 1.48
N ALA A 158 10.97 5.57 0.87
CA ALA A 158 10.91 4.58 -0.20
C ALA A 158 9.86 4.91 -1.26
N VAL A 159 10.14 4.48 -2.51
CA VAL A 159 9.16 4.47 -3.61
C VAL A 159 9.13 3.09 -4.23
N ILE A 160 7.94 2.55 -4.44
CA ILE A 160 7.71 1.27 -5.16
C ILE A 160 6.80 1.55 -6.34
N THR A 161 7.19 1.09 -7.52
CA THR A 161 6.35 1.19 -8.71
C THR A 161 6.02 -0.18 -9.30
N LEU A 162 4.77 -0.36 -9.68
CA LEU A 162 4.29 -1.52 -10.46
C LEU A 162 3.93 -1.04 -11.85
N SER A 163 4.67 -1.47 -12.87
CA SER A 163 4.43 -1.14 -14.28
C SER A 163 4.33 0.36 -14.59
N ALA A 164 5.10 1.22 -13.91
CA ALA A 164 5.03 2.66 -14.13
C ALA A 164 5.64 3.04 -15.49
N PRO A 165 4.89 3.75 -16.37
CA PRO A 165 5.44 4.25 -17.63
C PRO A 165 6.26 5.53 -17.39
N PRO A 166 7.22 5.88 -18.27
CA PRO A 166 7.95 7.13 -18.18
C PRO A 166 7.06 8.34 -18.49
N SER A 167 5.95 8.15 -19.20
CA SER A 167 4.96 9.20 -19.44
C SER A 167 3.58 8.62 -19.71
N PHE A 168 2.54 9.36 -19.25
CA PHE A 168 1.14 9.00 -19.47
C PHE A 168 0.27 10.27 -19.52
N GLN A 169 -0.38 10.54 -20.64
CA GLN A 169 -1.32 11.68 -20.83
C GLN A 169 -0.81 13.03 -20.29
N GLY A 170 0.45 13.35 -20.55
CA GLY A 170 1.07 14.61 -20.10
C GLY A 170 1.71 14.56 -18.70
N LEU A 171 1.50 13.51 -17.93
CA LEU A 171 2.30 13.20 -16.75
C LEU A 171 3.61 12.53 -17.20
N GLY A 172 4.76 12.93 -16.69
CA GLY A 172 6.02 12.34 -17.14
C GLY A 172 7.18 12.50 -16.19
N VAL A 173 8.07 11.50 -16.18
CA VAL A 173 9.33 11.50 -15.44
C VAL A 173 10.49 11.44 -16.43
N GLY A 174 11.24 12.54 -16.52
CA GLY A 174 12.50 12.61 -17.25
C GLY A 174 13.70 12.28 -16.36
N PRO A 175 14.91 12.23 -16.96
CA PRO A 175 16.15 11.99 -16.20
C PRO A 175 16.37 12.97 -15.06
N GLU A 176 15.98 14.22 -15.23
CA GLU A 176 16.07 15.29 -14.23
C GLU A 176 15.21 15.00 -12.99
N VAL A 177 13.95 14.53 -13.18
CA VAL A 177 13.07 14.14 -12.09
C VAL A 177 13.60 12.91 -11.37
N LEU A 178 14.05 11.90 -12.13
CA LEU A 178 14.58 10.65 -11.58
C LEU A 178 15.86 10.85 -10.77
N ALA A 179 16.70 11.81 -11.16
CA ALA A 179 17.94 12.15 -10.44
C ALA A 179 17.66 12.76 -9.05
N GLU A 180 16.53 13.45 -8.89
CA GLU A 180 16.13 14.09 -7.62
C GLU A 180 15.45 13.12 -6.65
N VAL A 181 15.04 11.92 -7.09
CA VAL A 181 14.44 10.90 -6.20
C VAL A 181 15.52 10.32 -5.29
N THR A 182 15.61 10.82 -4.06
CA THR A 182 16.58 10.38 -3.05
C THR A 182 16.13 9.13 -2.29
N ALA A 183 14.82 8.88 -2.20
CA ALA A 183 14.21 7.70 -1.58
C ALA A 183 14.80 6.38 -2.10
N ALA A 184 14.66 5.28 -1.36
CA ALA A 184 14.97 3.93 -1.85
C ALA A 184 13.92 3.47 -2.88
N LYS A 185 14.33 3.02 -4.07
CA LYS A 185 13.44 2.72 -5.20
C LYS A 185 13.38 1.24 -5.53
N LEU A 186 12.15 0.69 -5.62
CA LEU A 186 11.85 -0.64 -6.14
C LEU A 186 10.99 -0.52 -7.39
N PHE A 187 11.51 -0.95 -8.52
CA PHE A 187 10.80 -0.94 -9.81
C PHE A 187 10.40 -2.35 -10.19
N ILE A 188 9.10 -2.63 -10.35
CA ILE A 188 8.56 -3.95 -10.67
C ILE A 188 7.79 -3.88 -11.98
N ALA A 189 8.03 -4.84 -12.87
CA ALA A 189 7.25 -5.03 -14.10
C ALA A 189 7.22 -6.51 -14.52
N GLY A 190 6.26 -6.88 -15.37
CA GLY A 190 6.23 -8.14 -16.08
C GLY A 190 7.07 -8.09 -17.34
N ASN A 191 7.76 -9.17 -17.70
CA ASN A 191 8.54 -9.23 -18.94
C ASN A 191 7.68 -9.23 -20.23
N GLU A 192 6.41 -9.62 -20.11
CA GLU A 192 5.43 -9.60 -21.21
C GLU A 192 4.67 -8.26 -21.28
N ASP A 193 4.72 -7.44 -20.19
CA ASP A 193 4.38 -6.02 -20.18
C ASP A 193 5.59 -5.21 -20.68
N THR A 194 5.86 -5.34 -21.98
CA THR A 194 7.13 -4.94 -22.59
C THR A 194 7.50 -3.49 -22.35
N ASP A 195 6.52 -2.57 -22.46
CA ASP A 195 6.76 -1.14 -22.29
C ASP A 195 7.13 -0.81 -20.83
N ALA A 196 6.48 -1.48 -19.87
CA ALA A 196 6.80 -1.32 -18.47
C ALA A 196 8.16 -1.93 -18.12
N ALA A 197 8.53 -3.07 -18.69
CA ALA A 197 9.84 -3.69 -18.50
C ALA A 197 10.96 -2.77 -19.01
N LEU A 198 10.79 -2.16 -20.20
CA LEU A 198 11.73 -1.17 -20.73
C LEU A 198 11.81 0.09 -19.86
N ALA A 199 10.68 0.53 -19.28
CA ALA A 199 10.66 1.64 -18.35
C ALA A 199 11.45 1.34 -17.07
N VAL A 200 11.35 0.13 -16.52
CA VAL A 200 12.13 -0.31 -15.35
C VAL A 200 13.64 -0.20 -15.63
N ASP A 201 14.10 -0.68 -16.80
CA ASP A 201 15.51 -0.57 -17.18
C ASP A 201 15.97 0.89 -17.28
N ALA A 202 15.14 1.75 -17.90
CA ALA A 202 15.43 3.17 -18.01
C ALA A 202 15.50 3.86 -16.63
N PHE A 203 14.51 3.62 -15.75
CA PHE A 203 14.47 4.18 -14.40
C PHE A 203 15.65 3.69 -13.57
N PHE A 204 15.97 2.40 -13.66
CA PHE A 204 17.12 1.86 -12.98
C PHE A 204 18.43 2.50 -13.45
N GLY A 205 18.58 2.76 -14.75
CA GLY A 205 19.75 3.44 -15.30
C GLY A 205 19.92 4.88 -14.83
N GLN A 206 18.82 5.60 -14.58
CA GLN A 206 18.80 7.05 -14.37
C GLN A 206 18.68 7.49 -12.90
N THR A 207 18.37 6.59 -11.98
CA THR A 207 18.22 6.88 -10.56
C THR A 207 19.46 6.58 -9.74
N LEU A 208 19.62 7.25 -8.59
CA LEU A 208 20.69 6.99 -7.62
C LEU A 208 20.36 5.77 -6.73
N GLN A 209 21.37 5.23 -6.05
CA GLN A 209 21.17 4.21 -5.00
C GLN A 209 20.45 4.80 -3.76
N PRO A 210 19.69 4.01 -2.96
CA PRO A 210 19.40 2.58 -3.16
C PRO A 210 18.30 2.35 -4.22
N LYS A 211 18.48 1.37 -5.07
CA LYS A 211 17.52 1.01 -6.12
C LYS A 211 17.58 -0.48 -6.46
N ARG A 212 16.45 -1.06 -6.88
CA ARG A 212 16.35 -2.45 -7.30
C ARG A 212 15.31 -2.62 -8.41
N PRO A 213 15.65 -3.28 -9.54
CA PRO A 213 14.69 -3.72 -10.53
C PRO A 213 14.22 -5.14 -10.19
N VAL A 214 12.96 -5.44 -10.48
CA VAL A 214 12.36 -6.77 -10.42
C VAL A 214 11.54 -6.99 -11.68
N ILE A 215 11.96 -7.92 -12.53
CA ILE A 215 11.23 -8.31 -13.75
C ILE A 215 10.69 -9.73 -13.52
N LEU A 216 9.39 -9.89 -13.62
CA LEU A 216 8.66 -11.13 -13.38
C LEU A 216 8.19 -11.74 -14.70
N THR A 217 7.99 -13.06 -14.71
CA THR A 217 7.45 -13.78 -15.88
C THR A 217 5.92 -13.70 -15.86
N THR A 218 5.38 -12.58 -16.33
CA THR A 218 3.93 -12.31 -16.43
C THR A 218 3.67 -11.17 -17.41
N GLY A 219 2.43 -11.12 -17.94
CA GLY A 219 1.88 -9.97 -18.68
C GLY A 219 0.98 -9.09 -17.81
N ASP A 220 0.81 -9.40 -16.53
CA ASP A 220 -0.02 -8.60 -15.62
C ASP A 220 0.55 -7.17 -15.50
N HIS A 221 -0.34 -6.18 -15.46
CA HIS A 221 -0.01 -4.76 -15.42
C HIS A 221 -0.46 -4.11 -14.10
N GLY A 222 0.41 -3.35 -13.47
CA GLY A 222 0.06 -2.57 -12.29
C GLY A 222 -0.48 -3.43 -11.13
N THR A 223 -1.66 -3.07 -10.60
CA THR A 223 -2.29 -3.81 -9.49
C THR A 223 -2.72 -5.23 -9.83
N ASP A 224 -2.88 -5.59 -11.11
CA ASP A 224 -3.23 -6.95 -11.52
C ASP A 224 -2.14 -7.95 -11.10
N MET A 225 -0.88 -7.51 -10.99
CA MET A 225 0.21 -8.31 -10.45
C MET A 225 -0.04 -8.79 -9.01
N LEU A 226 -0.91 -8.13 -8.24
CA LEU A 226 -1.22 -8.50 -6.84
C LEU A 226 -2.28 -9.62 -6.74
N THR A 227 -2.93 -9.96 -7.85
CA THR A 227 -3.94 -11.03 -7.96
C THR A 227 -3.57 -12.12 -8.95
N GLY A 228 -2.57 -11.87 -9.81
CA GLY A 228 -2.06 -12.79 -10.81
C GLY A 228 -1.19 -13.92 -10.26
N ASN A 229 -0.63 -14.72 -11.15
CA ASN A 229 0.19 -15.90 -10.81
C ASN A 229 1.46 -15.57 -10.01
N GLN A 230 1.92 -14.33 -10.07
CA GLN A 230 3.12 -13.86 -9.37
C GLN A 230 2.80 -13.06 -8.08
N ALA A 231 1.53 -12.97 -7.68
CA ALA A 231 1.06 -12.13 -6.57
C ALA A 231 1.83 -12.33 -5.26
N GLY A 232 2.16 -13.59 -4.91
CA GLY A 232 2.94 -13.90 -3.73
C GLY A 232 4.37 -13.36 -3.78
N ILE A 233 5.01 -13.39 -4.96
CA ILE A 233 6.36 -12.86 -5.16
C ILE A 233 6.33 -11.34 -5.12
N VAL A 234 5.43 -10.71 -5.86
CA VAL A 234 5.25 -9.24 -5.88
C VAL A 234 5.05 -8.70 -4.47
N SER A 235 4.06 -9.25 -3.74
CA SER A 235 3.77 -8.84 -2.38
C SER A 235 4.97 -9.00 -1.44
N THR A 236 5.71 -10.11 -1.58
CA THR A 236 6.91 -10.38 -0.75
C THR A 236 8.03 -9.38 -1.04
N GLU A 237 8.30 -9.07 -2.31
CA GLU A 237 9.31 -8.08 -2.70
C GLU A 237 8.97 -6.68 -2.19
N MET A 238 7.71 -6.28 -2.30
CA MET A 238 7.24 -4.98 -1.80
C MET A 238 7.34 -4.90 -0.28
N ILE A 239 6.88 -5.91 0.45
CA ILE A 239 6.93 -5.95 1.92
C ILE A 239 8.38 -5.93 2.41
N ASN A 240 9.26 -6.75 1.87
CA ASN A 240 10.68 -6.77 2.24
C ASN A 240 11.35 -5.40 2.00
N TRP A 241 10.94 -4.68 0.94
CA TRP A 241 11.45 -3.34 0.66
C TRP A 241 10.96 -2.32 1.69
N LEU A 242 9.66 -2.38 2.04
CA LEU A 242 9.07 -1.53 3.07
C LEU A 242 9.70 -1.80 4.45
N GLU A 243 9.84 -3.04 4.87
CA GLU A 243 10.47 -3.41 6.13
C GLU A 243 11.92 -2.89 6.24
N ARG A 244 12.63 -2.88 5.14
CA ARG A 244 14.02 -2.41 5.09
C ARG A 244 14.15 -0.89 5.20
N TYR A 245 13.29 -0.12 4.53
CA TYR A 245 13.45 1.33 4.38
C TYR A 245 12.42 2.15 5.15
N VAL A 246 11.29 1.56 5.50
CA VAL A 246 10.19 2.17 6.29
C VAL A 246 9.79 1.22 7.42
N PRO A 247 10.71 0.83 8.30
CA PRO A 247 10.42 -0.17 9.32
C PRO A 247 9.36 0.34 10.29
N VAL A 248 8.39 -0.51 10.61
CA VAL A 248 7.44 -0.27 11.70
C VAL A 248 8.20 -0.37 13.03
N ALA A 249 8.04 0.63 13.88
CA ALA A 249 8.61 0.59 15.23
C ALA A 249 8.05 -0.63 15.98
N LYS A 250 8.91 -1.54 16.41
CA LYS A 250 8.49 -2.64 17.29
C LYS A 250 8.03 -2.01 18.61
N LEU A 251 6.78 -2.22 18.97
CA LEU A 251 6.33 -1.93 20.32
C LEU A 251 7.22 -2.76 21.26
N VAL A 252 8.09 -2.08 22.00
CA VAL A 252 8.81 -2.71 23.10
C VAL A 252 7.73 -3.02 24.12
N SER A 253 7.28 -4.28 24.17
CA SER A 253 6.42 -4.74 25.27
C SER A 253 7.18 -4.47 26.57
N GLY A 254 6.73 -3.44 27.29
CA GLY A 254 7.28 -3.11 28.59
C GLY A 254 7.26 -4.33 29.50
N ALA A 255 8.40 -4.60 30.09
CA ALA A 255 8.61 -5.64 31.08
C ALA A 255 7.82 -5.32 32.37
#